data_950a35f8d9c5ee3b3cbc310ade6a8fb7
#
_entry.id   950a35f8d9c5ee3b3cbc310ade6a8fb7
#
_cell.length_a   1.000
_cell.length_b   1.000
_cell.length_c   1.000
_cell.angle_alpha   90.00
_cell.angle_beta   90.00
_cell.angle_gamma   90.00
#
_symmetry.space_group_name_H-M   'P 1'
#
loop_
_entity.id
_entity.type
_entity.pdbx_description
1 polymer ?
#
loop_
_entity_poly.entity_id
_entity_poly.type
_entity_poly.pdbx_seq_one_letter_code
_entity_poly.pdbx_strand_id
1 'polypeptide(L)'
;MSLPDLLGLGGSIAIALAYFANLQGLVKTEGWLYSLLNFVGASLILVSLYWTWNLPAAIMEGFWALISLYGLIRAFTSYPRPR
;
A
#
# COMPACT_ATOMS: atom_id res chain seq x y z
N MET A 1 2.37 22.42 5.92
CA MET A 1 1.54 21.24 5.66
C MET A 1 0.98 20.69 6.95
N SER A 2 -0.28 20.31 6.91
CA SER A 2 -0.93 19.73 8.08
C SER A 2 -0.52 18.26 8.25
N LEU A 3 -0.84 17.69 9.42
CA LEU A 3 -0.59 16.26 9.64
C LEU A 3 -1.32 15.37 8.61
N PRO A 4 -2.61 15.62 8.31
CA PRO A 4 -3.26 14.81 7.27
C PRO A 4 -2.56 14.89 5.92
N ASP A 5 -2.06 16.08 5.56
CA ASP A 5 -1.33 16.25 4.31
C ASP A 5 -0.07 15.40 4.30
N LEU A 6 0.66 15.38 5.41
CA LEU A 6 1.89 14.60 5.50
C LEU A 6 1.60 13.10 5.45
N LEU A 7 0.55 12.66 6.13
CA LEU A 7 0.18 11.25 6.11
C LEU A 7 -0.24 10.80 4.71
N GLY A 8 -1.08 11.60 4.06
CA GLY A 8 -1.54 11.27 2.71
C GLY A 8 -0.39 11.29 1.71
N LEU A 9 0.46 12.30 1.80
CA LEU A 9 1.60 12.40 0.89
C LEU A 9 2.57 11.25 1.12
N GLY A 10 2.89 10.95 2.39
CA GLY A 10 3.79 9.86 2.72
C GLY A 10 3.27 8.53 2.21
N GLY A 11 1.95 8.28 2.38
CA GLY A 11 1.34 7.07 1.89
C GLY A 11 1.39 6.98 0.37
N SER A 12 1.10 8.09 -0.31
CA SER A 12 1.14 8.14 -1.77
C SER A 12 2.55 7.89 -2.29
N ILE A 13 3.54 8.47 -1.64
CA ILE A 13 4.93 8.26 -2.03
C ILE A 13 5.32 6.80 -1.85
N ALA A 14 4.91 6.18 -0.74
CA ALA A 14 5.22 4.77 -0.51
C ALA A 14 4.66 3.87 -1.62
N ILE A 15 3.41 4.11 -2.01
CA ILE A 15 2.78 3.34 -3.08
C ILE A 15 3.49 3.60 -4.41
N ALA A 16 3.79 4.86 -4.69
CA ALA A 16 4.46 5.20 -5.94
C ALA A 16 5.86 4.59 -6.02
N LEU A 17 6.58 4.60 -4.91
CA LEU A 17 7.91 3.98 -4.88
C LEU A 17 7.83 2.47 -5.07
N ALA A 18 6.83 1.83 -4.47
CA ALA A 18 6.65 0.40 -4.64
C ALA A 18 6.38 0.06 -6.11
N TYR A 19 5.51 0.84 -6.74
CA TYR A 19 5.18 0.63 -8.14
C TYR A 19 6.40 0.84 -9.03
N PHE A 20 7.12 1.94 -8.80
CA PHE A 20 8.31 2.22 -9.59
C PHE A 20 9.39 1.15 -9.41
N ALA A 21 9.61 0.72 -8.17
CA ALA A 21 10.59 -0.32 -7.90
C ALA A 21 10.19 -1.63 -8.58
N ASN A 22 8.88 -1.92 -8.62
CA ASN A 22 8.40 -3.11 -9.31
C ASN A 22 8.67 -3.03 -10.81
N LEU A 23 8.44 -1.86 -11.41
CA LEU A 23 8.72 -1.67 -12.82
C LEU A 23 10.20 -1.83 -13.15
N GLN A 24 11.07 -1.46 -12.23
CA GLN A 24 12.51 -1.59 -12.42
C GLN A 24 13.03 -3.00 -12.12
N GLY A 25 12.14 -3.89 -11.69
CA GLY A 25 12.53 -5.25 -11.36
C GLY A 25 13.21 -5.40 -10.01
N LEU A 26 13.16 -4.34 -9.17
CA LEU A 26 13.81 -4.38 -7.86
C LEU A 26 13.00 -5.15 -6.83
N VAL A 27 11.67 -5.12 -6.96
CA VAL A 27 10.78 -5.89 -6.09
C VAL A 27 9.76 -6.62 -6.94
N LYS A 28 9.36 -7.79 -6.49
CA LYS A 28 8.38 -8.61 -7.20
C LYS A 28 6.99 -8.31 -6.67
N THR A 29 6.01 -8.32 -7.57
CA THR A 29 4.62 -8.05 -7.21
C THR A 29 4.14 -9.02 -6.13
N GLU A 30 4.51 -10.29 -6.22
CA GLU A 30 4.09 -11.30 -5.24
C GLU A 30 5.02 -11.36 -4.03
N GLY A 31 6.02 -10.49 -3.96
CA GLY A 31 6.93 -10.44 -2.82
C GLY A 31 6.33 -9.67 -1.65
N TRP A 32 6.85 -9.94 -0.45
CA TRP A 32 6.32 -9.32 0.75
C TRP A 32 6.57 -7.80 0.80
N LEU A 33 7.70 -7.36 0.26
CA LEU A 33 8.04 -5.93 0.34
C LEU A 33 7.07 -5.08 -0.47
N TYR A 34 6.72 -5.53 -1.67
CA TYR A 34 5.77 -4.81 -2.50
C TYR A 34 4.43 -4.66 -1.78
N SER A 35 3.92 -5.77 -1.23
CA SER A 35 2.65 -5.75 -0.52
C SER A 35 2.71 -4.93 0.74
N LEU A 36 3.83 -5.00 1.48
CA LEU A 36 3.98 -4.22 2.69
C LEU A 36 3.96 -2.72 2.40
N LEU A 37 4.70 -2.28 1.39
CA LEU A 37 4.73 -0.85 1.04
C LEU A 37 3.36 -0.37 0.61
N ASN A 38 2.64 -1.18 -0.15
CA ASN A 38 1.29 -0.83 -0.58
C ASN A 38 0.33 -0.79 0.61
N PHE A 39 0.43 -1.75 1.52
CA PHE A 39 -0.45 -1.79 2.67
C PHE A 39 -0.20 -0.61 3.60
N VAL A 40 1.06 -0.33 3.91
CA VAL A 40 1.42 0.81 4.75
C VAL A 40 0.98 2.11 4.10
N GLY A 41 1.24 2.25 2.79
CA GLY A 41 0.86 3.46 2.07
C GLY A 41 -0.64 3.68 2.08
N ALA A 42 -1.42 2.66 1.77
CA ALA A 42 -2.88 2.77 1.77
C ALA A 42 -3.41 3.07 3.17
N SER A 43 -2.80 2.47 4.20
CA SER A 43 -3.20 2.71 5.57
C SER A 43 -2.95 4.15 5.99
N LEU A 44 -1.82 4.72 5.59
CA LEU A 44 -1.52 6.12 5.88
C LEU A 44 -2.52 7.06 5.21
N ILE A 45 -2.90 6.75 3.98
CA ILE A 45 -3.90 7.54 3.29
C ILE A 45 -5.26 7.44 3.99
N LEU A 46 -5.63 6.24 4.41
CA LEU A 46 -6.88 6.06 5.15
C LEU A 46 -6.90 6.85 6.45
N VAL A 47 -5.78 6.85 7.17
CA VAL A 47 -5.68 7.65 8.40
C VAL A 47 -5.82 9.13 8.08
N SER A 48 -5.22 9.58 6.99
CA SER A 48 -5.34 10.97 6.55
C SER A 48 -6.82 11.34 6.32
N LEU A 49 -7.62 10.42 5.82
CA LEU A 49 -9.03 10.66 5.54
C LEU A 49 -9.86 10.85 6.80
N TYR A 50 -9.33 10.52 7.97
CA TYR A 50 -10.00 10.82 9.22
C TYR A 50 -10.26 12.33 9.37
N TRP A 51 -9.32 13.15 8.89
CA TRP A 51 -9.44 14.61 8.98
C TRP A 51 -10.03 15.22 7.72
N THR A 52 -9.78 14.62 6.58
CA THR A 52 -10.23 15.17 5.29
C THR A 52 -11.02 14.08 4.57
N TRP A 53 -12.24 13.83 5.07
CA TRP A 53 -13.07 12.73 4.58
C TRP A 53 -13.41 12.87 3.10
N ASN A 54 -13.30 11.78 2.40
CA ASN A 54 -13.65 11.67 0.99
C ASN A 54 -14.09 10.23 0.75
N LEU A 55 -15.38 10.04 0.52
CA LEU A 55 -15.93 8.68 0.41
C LEU A 55 -15.34 7.88 -0.74
N PRO A 56 -15.25 8.42 -1.97
CA PRO A 56 -14.63 7.63 -3.03
C PRO A 56 -13.19 7.22 -2.71
N ALA A 57 -12.43 8.13 -2.13
CA ALA A 57 -11.04 7.79 -1.77
C ALA A 57 -10.99 6.74 -0.66
N ALA A 58 -11.91 6.83 0.31
CA ALA A 58 -11.96 5.84 1.40
C ALA A 58 -12.27 4.46 0.85
N ILE A 59 -13.20 4.36 -0.09
CA ILE A 59 -13.55 3.08 -0.69
C ILE A 59 -12.36 2.51 -1.47
N MET A 60 -11.73 3.33 -2.29
CA MET A 60 -10.59 2.89 -3.08
C MET A 60 -9.42 2.43 -2.20
N GLU A 61 -9.07 3.26 -1.21
CA GLU A 61 -7.94 2.92 -0.35
C GLU A 61 -8.27 1.75 0.57
N GLY A 62 -9.53 1.60 0.95
CA GLY A 62 -9.96 0.45 1.72
C GLY A 62 -9.76 -0.85 0.96
N PHE A 63 -10.20 -0.88 -0.30
CA PHE A 63 -9.96 -2.04 -1.15
C PHE A 63 -8.48 -2.29 -1.36
N TRP A 64 -7.73 -1.20 -1.59
CA TRP A 64 -6.29 -1.32 -1.82
C TRP A 64 -5.58 -1.91 -0.61
N ALA A 65 -5.96 -1.44 0.59
CA ALA A 65 -5.37 -1.94 1.83
C ALA A 65 -5.70 -3.42 2.02
N LEU A 66 -6.95 -3.82 1.74
CA LEU A 66 -7.35 -5.22 1.90
C LEU A 66 -6.63 -6.12 0.91
N ILE A 67 -6.50 -5.69 -0.33
CA ILE A 67 -5.79 -6.47 -1.35
C ILE A 67 -4.31 -6.59 -0.98
N SER A 68 -3.73 -5.50 -0.51
CA SER A 68 -2.32 -5.50 -0.11
C SER A 68 -2.09 -6.38 1.11
N LEU A 69 -3.02 -6.35 2.05
CA LEU A 69 -2.93 -7.23 3.22
C LEU A 69 -3.01 -8.70 2.79
N TYR A 70 -3.93 -9.00 1.88
CA TYR A 70 -4.02 -10.36 1.34
C TYR A 70 -2.71 -10.77 0.69
N GLY A 71 -2.11 -9.88 -0.12
CA GLY A 71 -0.84 -10.17 -0.76
C GLY A 71 0.28 -10.38 0.24
N LEU A 72 0.27 -9.59 1.31
CA LEU A 72 1.29 -9.71 2.35
C LEU A 72 1.17 -11.05 3.08
N ILE A 73 -0.04 -11.41 3.47
CA ILE A 73 -0.28 -12.69 4.13
C ILE A 73 0.15 -13.84 3.23
N ARG A 74 -0.22 -13.75 1.96
CA ARG A 74 0.11 -14.79 1.01
C ARG A 74 1.62 -14.94 0.82
N ALA A 75 2.34 -13.82 0.82
CA ALA A 75 3.78 -13.85 0.66
C ALA A 75 4.46 -14.59 1.81
N PHE A 76 3.90 -14.52 3.01
CA PHE A 76 4.48 -15.18 4.17
C PHE A 76 3.97 -16.58 4.41
N THR A 77 2.80 -16.95 3.87
CA THR A 77 2.18 -18.23 4.17
C THR A 77 2.25 -19.24 3.02
N SER A 78 2.51 -18.78 1.81
CA SER A 78 2.54 -19.64 0.63
C SER A 78 3.95 -20.06 0.26
N TYR A 79 4.82 -20.12 1.22
CA TYR A 79 6.20 -20.48 1.00
C TYR A 79 6.38 -21.99 1.15
N PRO A 80 7.27 -22.63 0.37
CA PRO A 80 7.99 -22.06 -0.78
C PRO A 80 7.08 -22.00 -1.99
N ARG A 81 7.28 -20.98 -2.78
CA ARG A 81 6.47 -20.79 -3.98
C ARG A 81 7.23 -21.30 -5.19
N PRO A 82 6.67 -22.27 -5.87
CA PRO A 82 7.25 -22.71 -7.14
C PRO A 82 7.07 -21.61 -8.17
N ARG A 83 8.13 -21.30 -8.89
CA ARG A 83 8.05 -20.21 -9.87
C ARG A 83 8.63 -20.65 -11.17
#